data_277c835fa8b6e697ec728e4cd3d424ea
#
_entry.id   277c835fa8b6e697ec728e4cd3d424ea
#
_cell.length_a   1.000
_cell.length_b   1.000
_cell.length_c   1.000
_cell.angle_alpha   90.00
_cell.angle_beta   90.00
_cell.angle_gamma   90.00
#
_symmetry.space_group_name_H-M   'P 1'
#
loop_
_entity.id
_entity.type
_entity.pdbx_description
1 polymer ?
#
loop_
_entity_poly.entity_id
_entity_poly.type
_entity_poly.pdbx_seq_one_letter_code
_entity_poly.pdbx_strand_id
1 'polypeptide(L)'
;TLYAKGAAGHGAAVCEGAMGFYDGLGGVSDRASAWHLADTLGLPVLLVVEPKGQSLTLAAELKGLDSFRTPSHIAGILLNNCTARMHALLAPMLEEETGLPVLGFLPKLPEAVIGSRHLGLYTAAEVENLQQKLALLADAVEEHIDWPRLLALCEKEPPVLPVQPETPPARVRIAVAQDEAFCFTYAETLEAFRDAGAEVVFFSPLR
;
A
#
# COMPACT_ATOMS: atom_id res chain seq x y z
N THR A 1 -8.00 11.48 11.12
CA THR A 1 -7.09 11.29 9.98
C THR A 1 -7.73 10.42 8.92
N LEU A 2 -7.29 10.51 7.65
CA LEU A 2 -7.79 9.67 6.54
C LEU A 2 -7.57 8.18 6.83
N TYR A 3 -6.40 7.82 7.37
CA TYR A 3 -6.10 6.46 7.80
C TYR A 3 -7.15 5.94 8.81
N ALA A 4 -7.48 6.72 9.83
CA ALA A 4 -8.47 6.30 10.83
C ALA A 4 -9.86 6.07 10.21
N LYS A 5 -10.28 6.92 9.27
CA LYS A 5 -11.54 6.75 8.53
C LYS A 5 -11.51 5.46 7.68
N GLY A 6 -10.42 5.25 6.92
CA GLY A 6 -10.29 4.09 6.05
C GLY A 6 -10.15 2.76 6.79
N ALA A 7 -9.53 2.74 7.97
CA ALA A 7 -9.36 1.53 8.78
C ALA A 7 -10.59 1.20 9.65
N ALA A 8 -11.50 2.15 9.85
CA ALA A 8 -12.64 1.97 10.75
C ALA A 8 -13.58 0.84 10.28
N GLY A 9 -13.92 -0.06 11.19
CA GLY A 9 -14.84 -1.17 10.91
C GLY A 9 -14.25 -2.32 10.08
N HIS A 10 -12.96 -2.26 9.76
CA HIS A 10 -12.24 -3.32 9.04
C HIS A 10 -11.35 -4.12 9.98
N GLY A 11 -11.20 -5.43 9.72
CA GLY A 11 -10.32 -6.31 10.49
C GLY A 11 -8.84 -6.11 10.17
N ALA A 12 -8.52 -5.51 9.01
CA ALA A 12 -7.16 -5.17 8.59
C ALA A 12 -7.17 -3.92 7.70
N ALA A 13 -6.07 -3.18 7.71
CA ALA A 13 -5.82 -2.05 6.83
C ALA A 13 -4.42 -2.18 6.20
N VAL A 14 -4.32 -1.93 4.90
CA VAL A 14 -3.06 -1.96 4.16
C VAL A 14 -2.81 -0.58 3.58
N CYS A 15 -1.63 -0.02 3.87
CA CYS A 15 -1.15 1.23 3.28
C CYS A 15 -0.05 0.90 2.27
N GLU A 16 -0.23 1.28 1.01
CA GLU A 16 0.81 1.14 0.00
C GLU A 16 1.78 2.33 0.08
N GLY A 17 3.08 2.03 0.13
CA GLY A 17 4.14 3.02 -0.03
C GLY A 17 4.45 3.24 -1.52
N ALA A 18 4.59 4.49 -1.93
CA ALA A 18 5.02 4.85 -3.28
C ALA A 18 6.52 5.15 -3.30
N MET A 19 7.18 4.90 -4.42
CA MET A 19 8.60 5.15 -4.66
C MET A 19 9.53 4.32 -3.74
N GLY A 20 10.78 4.72 -3.59
CA GLY A 20 11.69 4.09 -2.62
C GLY A 20 11.28 4.39 -1.18
N PHE A 21 11.62 3.48 -0.27
CA PHE A 21 11.14 3.50 1.11
C PHE A 21 11.42 4.84 1.84
N TYR A 22 12.57 5.45 1.59
CA TYR A 22 12.98 6.74 2.16
C TYR A 22 12.87 7.91 1.18
N ASP A 23 12.39 7.69 -0.05
CA ASP A 23 12.31 8.71 -1.07
C ASP A 23 11.08 9.59 -0.83
N GLY A 24 11.32 10.84 -0.49
CA GLY A 24 10.28 11.82 -0.21
C GLY A 24 10.40 13.07 -1.07
N LEU A 25 9.99 14.19 -0.52
CA LEU A 25 9.90 15.46 -1.25
C LEU A 25 11.24 15.88 -1.85
N GLY A 26 11.22 16.17 -3.15
CA GLY A 26 12.37 16.69 -3.89
C GLY A 26 13.50 15.68 -4.13
N GLY A 27 13.29 14.39 -3.78
CA GLY A 27 14.28 13.33 -3.97
C GLY A 27 15.52 13.40 -3.05
N VAL A 28 15.52 14.32 -2.09
CA VAL A 28 16.63 14.54 -1.15
C VAL A 28 16.17 14.59 0.31
N SER A 29 14.92 14.32 0.56
CA SER A 29 14.30 14.33 1.88
C SER A 29 13.46 13.06 2.07
N ASP A 30 13.41 12.54 3.29
CA ASP A 30 12.51 11.45 3.69
C ASP A 30 11.10 11.95 4.04
N ARG A 31 10.87 13.26 4.08
CA ARG A 31 9.55 13.84 4.32
C ARG A 31 8.55 13.44 3.24
N ALA A 32 7.40 12.94 3.62
CA ALA A 32 6.36 12.37 2.75
C ALA A 32 6.76 11.06 2.04
N SER A 33 7.83 10.39 2.48
CA SER A 33 8.17 9.03 2.05
C SER A 33 7.26 7.98 2.71
N ALA A 34 7.36 6.73 2.26
CA ALA A 34 6.69 5.60 2.89
C ALA A 34 7.12 5.43 4.36
N TRP A 35 8.42 5.59 4.67
CA TRP A 35 8.92 5.61 6.03
C TRP A 35 8.28 6.70 6.88
N HIS A 36 8.22 7.94 6.38
CA HIS A 36 7.61 9.06 7.13
C HIS A 36 6.12 8.83 7.43
N LEU A 37 5.39 8.16 6.52
CA LEU A 37 4.01 7.76 6.77
C LEU A 37 3.92 6.70 7.86
N ALA A 38 4.76 5.66 7.78
CA ALA A 38 4.83 4.60 8.78
C ALA A 38 5.20 5.16 10.17
N ASP A 39 6.18 6.06 10.24
CA ASP A 39 6.61 6.73 11.48
C ASP A 39 5.48 7.60 12.08
N THR A 40 4.82 8.41 11.25
CA THR A 40 3.71 9.27 11.69
C THR A 40 2.52 8.47 12.23
N LEU A 41 2.22 7.32 11.64
CA LEU A 41 1.10 6.46 12.03
C LEU A 41 1.52 5.37 13.01
N GLY A 42 2.82 5.20 13.23
CA GLY A 42 3.41 4.13 14.02
C GLY A 42 3.06 2.75 13.46
N LEU A 43 3.06 2.56 12.14
CA LEU A 43 2.69 1.30 11.49
C LEU A 43 3.90 0.41 11.26
N PRO A 44 3.76 -0.91 11.44
CA PRO A 44 4.77 -1.86 10.99
C PRO A 44 4.85 -1.87 9.47
N VAL A 45 6.05 -2.03 8.94
CA VAL A 45 6.32 -2.06 7.50
C VAL A 45 6.67 -3.47 7.06
N LEU A 46 5.94 -3.99 6.09
CA LEU A 46 6.33 -5.17 5.34
C LEU A 46 7.10 -4.73 4.10
N LEU A 47 8.40 -5.01 4.08
CA LEU A 47 9.26 -4.62 2.98
C LEU A 47 9.19 -5.69 1.87
N VAL A 48 8.67 -5.33 0.72
CA VAL A 48 8.59 -6.22 -0.45
C VAL A 48 9.80 -6.01 -1.33
N VAL A 49 10.61 -7.06 -1.52
CA VAL A 49 11.87 -7.00 -2.26
C VAL A 49 11.98 -8.11 -3.30
N GLU A 50 12.62 -7.81 -4.42
CA GLU A 50 12.89 -8.80 -5.47
C GLU A 50 14.36 -9.24 -5.40
N PRO A 51 14.66 -10.53 -5.09
CA PRO A 51 16.02 -11.03 -4.96
C PRO A 51 16.68 -11.32 -6.32
N LYS A 52 16.67 -10.32 -7.20
CA LYS A 52 17.13 -10.46 -8.59
C LYS A 52 18.64 -10.54 -8.69
N GLY A 53 19.17 -11.77 -8.77
CA GLY A 53 20.61 -12.02 -8.90
C GLY A 53 21.42 -11.69 -7.64
N GLN A 54 20.74 -11.52 -6.49
CA GLN A 54 21.36 -11.19 -5.21
C GLN A 54 21.15 -12.33 -4.20
N SER A 55 22.05 -12.44 -3.24
CA SER A 55 21.91 -13.26 -2.05
C SER A 55 22.40 -12.50 -0.81
N LEU A 56 23.64 -12.64 -0.41
CA LEU A 56 24.20 -11.90 0.74
C LEU A 56 24.21 -10.38 0.53
N THR A 57 24.31 -9.92 -0.71
CA THR A 57 24.18 -8.49 -1.06
C THR A 57 22.80 -7.94 -0.67
N LEU A 58 21.74 -8.73 -0.86
CA LEU A 58 20.41 -8.34 -0.45
C LEU A 58 20.33 -8.15 1.07
N ALA A 59 20.96 -9.01 1.85
CA ALA A 59 21.04 -8.83 3.30
C ALA A 59 21.72 -7.51 3.70
N ALA A 60 22.80 -7.13 3.00
CA ALA A 60 23.49 -5.86 3.24
C ALA A 60 22.62 -4.65 2.90
N GLU A 61 21.86 -4.71 1.81
CA GLU A 61 20.88 -3.67 1.41
C GLU A 61 19.78 -3.55 2.47
N LEU A 62 19.21 -4.66 2.92
CA LEU A 62 18.16 -4.70 3.93
C LEU A 62 18.65 -4.16 5.29
N LYS A 63 19.86 -4.53 5.71
CA LYS A 63 20.50 -3.95 6.90
C LYS A 63 20.69 -2.45 6.75
N GLY A 64 21.10 -1.99 5.57
CA GLY A 64 21.23 -0.57 5.26
C GLY A 64 19.90 0.16 5.40
N LEU A 65 18.83 -0.39 4.86
CA LEU A 65 17.48 0.16 5.00
C LEU A 65 17.03 0.19 6.46
N ASP A 66 17.21 -0.90 7.18
CA ASP A 66 16.77 -0.99 8.57
C ASP A 66 17.54 -0.04 9.50
N SER A 67 18.83 0.15 9.28
CA SER A 67 19.66 1.02 10.11
C SER A 67 19.64 2.50 9.72
N PHE A 68 19.08 2.85 8.55
CA PHE A 68 19.15 4.22 8.02
C PHE A 68 18.33 5.24 8.83
N ARG A 69 17.23 4.80 9.44
CA ARG A 69 16.44 5.59 10.39
C ARG A 69 16.08 4.75 11.61
N THR A 70 15.94 5.41 12.76
CA THR A 70 15.57 4.75 14.01
C THR A 70 14.37 5.45 14.64
N PRO A 71 13.23 4.77 14.80
CA PRO A 71 12.96 3.42 14.30
C PRO A 71 12.80 3.36 12.77
N SER A 72 13.17 2.21 12.17
CA SER A 72 12.91 1.97 10.74
C SER A 72 11.46 1.61 10.46
N HIS A 73 10.79 1.03 11.45
CA HIS A 73 9.47 0.40 11.39
C HIS A 73 9.41 -0.87 10.51
N ILE A 74 10.53 -1.31 9.91
CA ILE A 74 10.57 -2.56 9.15
C ILE A 74 10.36 -3.73 10.11
N ALA A 75 9.26 -4.43 9.96
CA ALA A 75 8.85 -5.53 10.82
C ALA A 75 8.97 -6.91 10.14
N GLY A 76 9.10 -6.93 8.81
CA GLY A 76 9.24 -8.17 8.06
C GLY A 76 9.58 -7.96 6.61
N ILE A 77 9.94 -9.05 5.94
CA ILE A 77 10.37 -9.09 4.55
C ILE A 77 9.46 -10.05 3.78
N LEU A 78 9.07 -9.65 2.56
CA LEU A 78 8.41 -10.50 1.58
C LEU A 78 9.25 -10.55 0.30
N LEU A 79 9.58 -11.76 -0.17
CA LEU A 79 10.33 -11.96 -1.40
C LEU A 79 9.39 -12.00 -2.61
N ASN A 80 9.45 -11.02 -3.49
CA ASN A 80 8.64 -10.96 -4.71
C ASN A 80 9.39 -11.55 -5.91
N ASN A 81 8.66 -12.07 -6.89
CA ASN A 81 9.22 -12.76 -8.07
C ASN A 81 10.24 -13.84 -7.69
N CYS A 82 10.03 -14.54 -6.59
CA CYS A 82 10.93 -15.51 -5.99
C CYS A 82 10.38 -16.92 -6.15
N THR A 83 11.21 -17.89 -6.46
CA THR A 83 10.80 -19.30 -6.50
C THR A 83 10.88 -19.93 -5.11
N ALA A 84 10.11 -21.01 -4.85
CA ALA A 84 10.17 -21.74 -3.60
C ALA A 84 11.60 -22.21 -3.24
N ARG A 85 12.37 -22.64 -4.26
CA ARG A 85 13.79 -23.02 -4.07
C ARG A 85 14.67 -21.85 -3.63
N MET A 86 14.46 -20.68 -4.23
CA MET A 86 15.21 -19.46 -3.84
C MET A 86 14.79 -18.99 -2.45
N HIS A 87 13.51 -19.01 -2.15
CA HIS A 87 13.00 -18.68 -0.81
C HIS A 87 13.63 -19.60 0.26
N ALA A 88 13.62 -20.93 0.04
CA ALA A 88 14.20 -21.89 0.97
C ALA A 88 15.71 -21.66 1.23
N LEU A 89 16.44 -21.12 0.24
CA LEU A 89 17.84 -20.75 0.36
C LEU A 89 18.04 -19.39 1.05
N LEU A 90 17.27 -18.39 0.64
CA LEU A 90 17.51 -17.00 1.06
C LEU A 90 16.89 -16.68 2.42
N ALA A 91 15.71 -17.21 2.74
CA ALA A 91 15.00 -16.80 3.94
C ALA A 91 15.79 -17.04 5.23
N PRO A 92 16.39 -18.22 5.49
CA PRO A 92 17.18 -18.43 6.68
C PRO A 92 18.40 -17.50 6.78
N MET A 93 19.08 -17.27 5.67
CA MET A 93 20.24 -16.38 5.59
C MET A 93 19.85 -14.93 5.84
N LEU A 94 18.74 -14.47 5.26
CA LEU A 94 18.26 -13.11 5.46
C LEU A 94 17.82 -12.88 6.90
N GLU A 95 17.12 -13.84 7.52
CA GLU A 95 16.72 -13.76 8.92
C GLU A 95 17.95 -13.74 9.85
N GLU A 96 18.96 -14.58 9.60
CA GLU A 96 20.21 -14.61 10.37
C GLU A 96 20.97 -13.29 10.27
N GLU A 97 21.10 -12.74 9.06
CA GLU A 97 21.91 -11.55 8.82
C GLU A 97 21.20 -10.27 9.25
N THR A 98 19.88 -10.17 9.07
CA THR A 98 19.15 -8.92 9.32
C THR A 98 18.45 -8.88 10.66
N GLY A 99 18.11 -10.04 11.23
CA GLY A 99 17.22 -10.16 12.39
C GLY A 99 15.73 -9.91 12.05
N LEU A 100 15.41 -9.68 10.78
CA LEU A 100 14.04 -9.43 10.32
C LEU A 100 13.40 -10.74 9.83
N PRO A 101 12.15 -11.04 10.18
CA PRO A 101 11.48 -12.24 9.72
C PRO A 101 11.18 -12.17 8.21
N VAL A 102 11.44 -13.25 7.48
CA VAL A 102 10.98 -13.44 6.11
C VAL A 102 9.63 -14.14 6.14
N LEU A 103 8.58 -13.40 5.81
CA LEU A 103 7.19 -13.83 6.00
C LEU A 103 6.64 -14.63 4.81
N GLY A 104 7.45 -14.88 3.81
CA GLY A 104 7.07 -15.67 2.65
C GLY A 104 7.60 -15.11 1.34
N PHE A 105 7.02 -15.59 0.25
CA PHE A 105 7.40 -15.16 -1.09
C PHE A 105 6.20 -15.17 -2.03
N LEU A 106 6.31 -14.42 -3.12
CA LEU A 106 5.37 -14.50 -4.24
C LEU A 106 6.12 -15.00 -5.47
N PRO A 107 5.63 -16.05 -6.13
CA PRO A 107 6.19 -16.52 -7.39
C PRO A 107 5.94 -15.50 -8.51
N LYS A 108 6.64 -15.65 -9.61
CA LYS A 108 6.37 -14.86 -10.82
C LYS A 108 5.05 -15.33 -11.43
N LEU A 109 4.08 -14.44 -11.59
CA LEU A 109 2.74 -14.69 -12.10
C LEU A 109 2.49 -13.89 -13.39
N PRO A 110 2.92 -14.40 -14.57
CA PRO A 110 2.77 -13.67 -15.84
C PRO A 110 1.31 -13.32 -16.15
N GLU A 111 0.37 -14.20 -15.78
CA GLU A 111 -1.07 -14.04 -16.02
C GLU A 111 -1.70 -12.93 -15.15
N ALA A 112 -1.07 -12.59 -14.03
CA ALA A 112 -1.55 -11.56 -13.11
C ALA A 112 -0.93 -10.17 -13.38
N VAL A 113 -0.08 -10.06 -14.39
CA VAL A 113 0.56 -8.77 -14.73
C VAL A 113 -0.49 -7.76 -15.20
N ILE A 114 -0.49 -6.60 -14.55
CA ILE A 114 -1.25 -5.43 -14.99
C ILE A 114 -0.31 -4.57 -15.83
N GLY A 115 -0.70 -4.32 -17.07
CA GLY A 115 0.10 -3.48 -17.97
C GLY A 115 0.26 -2.06 -17.45
N SER A 116 1.31 -1.38 -17.90
CA SER A 116 1.51 0.04 -17.65
C SER A 116 1.41 0.84 -18.94
N ARG A 117 0.95 2.09 -18.86
CA ARG A 117 0.98 3.04 -19.97
C ARG A 117 2.22 3.93 -19.90
N HIS A 118 2.61 4.46 -21.06
CA HIS A 118 3.70 5.46 -21.14
C HIS A 118 3.39 6.73 -20.36
N LEU A 119 2.11 7.10 -20.30
CA LEU A 119 1.58 8.22 -19.53
C LEU A 119 0.26 7.81 -18.87
N GLY A 120 0.24 7.89 -17.54
CA GLY A 120 -0.92 7.56 -16.74
C GLY A 120 -1.03 6.08 -16.38
N LEU A 121 -1.96 5.77 -15.48
CA LEU A 121 -2.29 4.42 -15.04
C LEU A 121 -3.52 3.91 -15.81
N TYR A 122 -3.67 2.60 -15.90
CA TYR A 122 -4.94 2.00 -16.27
C TYR A 122 -5.92 2.15 -15.11
N THR A 123 -7.13 2.58 -15.39
CA THR A 123 -8.20 2.49 -14.40
C THR A 123 -8.62 1.04 -14.22
N ALA A 124 -9.23 0.70 -13.08
CA ALA A 124 -9.70 -0.66 -12.83
C ALA A 124 -10.70 -1.16 -13.91
N ALA A 125 -11.47 -0.25 -14.50
CA ALA A 125 -12.41 -0.57 -15.58
C ALA A 125 -11.72 -0.89 -16.92
N GLU A 126 -10.50 -0.44 -17.14
CA GLU A 126 -9.74 -0.68 -18.37
C GLU A 126 -8.87 -1.94 -18.31
N VAL A 127 -8.68 -2.53 -17.13
CA VAL A 127 -7.88 -3.75 -16.99
C VAL A 127 -8.72 -4.96 -17.32
N GLU A 128 -8.40 -5.61 -18.44
CA GLU A 128 -9.06 -6.86 -18.82
C GLU A 128 -8.83 -7.95 -17.77
N ASN A 129 -9.90 -8.68 -17.46
CA ASN A 129 -9.89 -9.80 -16.51
C ASN A 129 -9.32 -9.44 -15.12
N LEU A 130 -9.50 -8.20 -14.65
CA LEU A 130 -8.96 -7.74 -13.37
C LEU A 130 -9.31 -8.68 -12.21
N GLN A 131 -10.57 -9.13 -12.12
CA GLN A 131 -11.00 -10.03 -11.05
C GLN A 131 -10.28 -11.38 -11.07
N GLN A 132 -10.00 -11.93 -12.26
CA GLN A 132 -9.23 -13.18 -12.39
C GLN A 132 -7.78 -12.97 -11.98
N LYS A 133 -7.17 -11.85 -12.36
CA LYS A 133 -5.81 -11.49 -11.93
C LYS A 133 -5.71 -11.32 -10.42
N LEU A 134 -6.70 -10.67 -9.81
CA LEU A 134 -6.76 -10.50 -8.36
C LEU A 134 -6.96 -11.85 -7.64
N ALA A 135 -7.77 -12.76 -8.19
CA ALA A 135 -7.94 -14.10 -7.62
C ALA A 135 -6.62 -14.89 -7.66
N LEU A 136 -5.91 -14.89 -8.79
CA LEU A 136 -4.59 -15.54 -8.91
C LEU A 136 -3.57 -14.98 -7.91
N LEU A 137 -3.56 -13.67 -7.71
CA LEU A 137 -2.69 -13.05 -6.71
C LEU A 137 -3.11 -13.43 -5.29
N ALA A 138 -4.41 -13.45 -5.00
CA ALA A 138 -4.93 -13.83 -3.68
C ALA A 138 -4.58 -15.29 -3.35
N ASP A 139 -4.78 -16.22 -4.29
CA ASP A 139 -4.41 -17.62 -4.12
C ASP A 139 -2.90 -17.78 -3.82
N ALA A 140 -2.05 -17.06 -4.56
CA ALA A 140 -0.60 -17.10 -4.33
C ALA A 140 -0.20 -16.50 -2.97
N VAL A 141 -0.86 -15.44 -2.55
CA VAL A 141 -0.65 -14.82 -1.22
C VAL A 141 -1.11 -15.78 -0.12
N GLU A 142 -2.27 -16.43 -0.30
CA GLU A 142 -2.79 -17.39 0.67
C GLU A 142 -1.86 -18.61 0.83
N GLU A 143 -1.30 -19.11 -0.27
CA GLU A 143 -0.43 -20.29 -0.27
C GLU A 143 0.97 -20.03 0.30
N HIS A 144 1.54 -18.85 0.07
CA HIS A 144 2.98 -18.63 0.25
C HIS A 144 3.36 -17.66 1.37
N ILE A 145 2.37 -17.07 2.06
CA ILE A 145 2.62 -16.15 3.19
C ILE A 145 2.41 -16.88 4.53
N ASP A 146 3.33 -16.64 5.47
CA ASP A 146 3.16 -17.04 6.88
C ASP A 146 2.18 -16.09 7.58
N TRP A 147 0.90 -16.38 7.41
CA TRP A 147 -0.19 -15.57 7.95
C TRP A 147 -0.13 -15.39 9.47
N PRO A 148 0.12 -16.45 10.28
CA PRO A 148 0.23 -16.28 11.72
C PRO A 148 1.31 -15.27 12.12
N ARG A 149 2.50 -15.34 11.50
CA ARG A 149 3.58 -14.38 11.78
C ARG A 149 3.24 -12.98 11.26
N LEU A 150 2.68 -12.86 10.07
CA LEU A 150 2.27 -11.57 9.50
C LEU A 150 1.22 -10.89 10.37
N LEU A 151 0.16 -11.59 10.75
CA LEU A 151 -0.92 -11.02 11.57
C LEU A 151 -0.42 -10.60 12.95
N ALA A 152 0.46 -11.38 13.56
CA ALA A 152 1.08 -11.02 14.85
C ALA A 152 1.91 -9.72 14.77
N LEU A 153 2.58 -9.46 13.65
CA LEU A 153 3.31 -8.20 13.42
C LEU A 153 2.39 -6.99 13.17
N CYS A 154 1.19 -7.24 12.63
CA CYS A 154 0.24 -6.21 12.28
C CYS A 154 -0.78 -5.90 13.39
N GLU A 155 -0.72 -6.66 14.50
CA GLU A 155 -1.66 -6.47 15.61
C GLU A 155 -1.51 -5.09 16.24
N LYS A 156 -2.58 -4.30 16.21
CA LYS A 156 -2.59 -2.95 16.70
C LYS A 156 -3.98 -2.54 17.19
N GLU A 157 -4.01 -1.65 18.16
CA GLU A 157 -5.28 -1.04 18.57
C GLU A 157 -5.91 -0.25 17.41
N PRO A 158 -7.23 -0.35 17.23
CA PRO A 158 -7.91 0.40 16.17
C PRO A 158 -7.73 1.90 16.37
N PRO A 159 -7.55 2.67 15.30
CA PRO A 159 -7.40 4.10 15.40
C PRO A 159 -8.68 4.78 15.90
N VAL A 160 -8.52 5.76 16.78
CA VAL A 160 -9.64 6.57 17.26
C VAL A 160 -10.15 7.46 16.14
N LEU A 161 -11.43 7.34 15.83
CA LEU A 161 -12.09 8.23 14.87
C LEU A 161 -12.25 9.63 15.45
N PRO A 162 -11.93 10.69 14.69
CA PRO A 162 -12.26 12.03 15.09
C PRO A 162 -13.78 12.20 15.17
N VAL A 163 -14.24 12.95 16.17
CA VAL A 163 -15.64 13.36 16.26
C VAL A 163 -15.98 14.16 15.01
N GLN A 164 -16.97 13.71 14.24
CA GLN A 164 -17.43 14.46 13.08
C GLN A 164 -18.19 15.69 13.57
N PRO A 165 -17.86 16.90 13.11
CA PRO A 165 -18.66 18.07 13.37
C PRO A 165 -20.05 17.91 12.73
N GLU A 166 -21.06 18.55 13.31
CA GLU A 166 -22.39 18.61 12.69
C GLU A 166 -22.28 19.27 11.31
N THR A 167 -22.77 18.57 10.28
CA THR A 167 -22.77 19.10 8.92
C THR A 167 -23.77 20.27 8.84
N PRO A 168 -23.34 21.48 8.48
CA PRO A 168 -24.25 22.59 8.32
C PRO A 168 -25.24 22.33 7.18
N PRO A 169 -26.43 22.97 7.18
CA PRO A 169 -27.39 22.82 6.10
C PRO A 169 -26.80 23.28 4.77
N ALA A 170 -27.12 22.56 3.71
CA ALA A 170 -26.62 22.86 2.37
C ALA A 170 -26.96 24.28 1.93
N ARG A 171 -25.94 25.07 1.63
CA ARG A 171 -26.08 26.49 1.20
C ARG A 171 -25.67 26.71 -0.24
N VAL A 172 -24.87 25.80 -0.81
CA VAL A 172 -24.35 25.87 -2.16
C VAL A 172 -24.44 24.51 -2.83
N ARG A 173 -24.60 24.53 -4.14
CA ARG A 173 -24.54 23.34 -4.97
C ARG A 173 -23.24 23.33 -5.76
N ILE A 174 -22.46 22.23 -5.70
CA ILE A 174 -21.22 22.04 -6.42
C ILE A 174 -21.44 20.95 -7.47
N ALA A 175 -21.29 21.31 -8.74
CA ALA A 175 -21.32 20.34 -9.85
C ALA A 175 -19.92 19.74 -10.03
N VAL A 176 -19.84 18.41 -10.05
CA VAL A 176 -18.60 17.64 -10.23
C VAL A 176 -18.73 16.79 -11.48
N ALA A 177 -17.80 16.96 -12.40
CA ALA A 177 -17.71 16.12 -13.59
C ALA A 177 -17.32 14.68 -13.20
N GLN A 178 -18.11 13.70 -13.68
CA GLN A 178 -17.83 12.28 -13.44
C GLN A 178 -18.34 11.44 -14.62
N ASP A 179 -17.42 10.89 -15.39
CA ASP A 179 -17.65 9.95 -16.48
C ASP A 179 -16.33 9.25 -16.85
N GLU A 180 -16.29 8.62 -18.03
CA GLU A 180 -15.12 7.89 -18.51
C GLU A 180 -13.88 8.79 -18.72
N ALA A 181 -14.07 10.10 -18.97
CA ALA A 181 -12.98 11.08 -19.11
C ALA A 181 -12.64 11.74 -17.77
N PHE A 182 -13.59 11.82 -16.83
CA PHE A 182 -13.44 12.40 -15.50
C PHE A 182 -13.67 11.33 -14.42
N CYS A 183 -12.82 10.29 -14.42
CA CYS A 183 -12.97 9.14 -13.55
C CYS A 183 -12.09 9.19 -12.28
N PHE A 184 -11.22 10.19 -12.16
CA PHE A 184 -10.30 10.31 -11.03
C PHE A 184 -10.68 11.47 -10.10
N THR A 185 -11.39 11.14 -9.02
CA THR A 185 -11.77 12.10 -7.98
C THR A 185 -11.57 11.45 -6.63
N TYR A 186 -10.86 12.12 -5.73
CA TYR A 186 -10.71 11.65 -4.36
C TYR A 186 -12.03 11.71 -3.59
N ALA A 187 -12.41 10.61 -2.96
CA ALA A 187 -13.63 10.53 -2.14
C ALA A 187 -13.62 11.58 -1.02
N GLU A 188 -12.47 11.81 -0.41
CA GLU A 188 -12.27 12.76 0.68
C GLU A 188 -12.52 14.21 0.24
N THR A 189 -12.25 14.55 -1.01
CA THR A 189 -12.59 15.87 -1.56
C THR A 189 -14.11 16.08 -1.60
N LEU A 190 -14.83 15.04 -2.03
CA LEU A 190 -16.30 15.08 -2.06
C LEU A 190 -16.90 15.11 -0.67
N GLU A 191 -16.31 14.37 0.28
CA GLU A 191 -16.69 14.42 1.69
C GLU A 191 -16.45 15.81 2.28
N ALA A 192 -15.27 16.40 2.05
CA ALA A 192 -14.96 17.75 2.55
C ALA A 192 -15.95 18.80 2.05
N PHE A 193 -16.42 18.71 0.79
CA PHE A 193 -17.48 19.59 0.29
C PHE A 193 -18.79 19.39 1.05
N ARG A 194 -19.19 18.13 1.28
CA ARG A 194 -20.42 17.83 2.04
C ARG A 194 -20.30 18.27 3.50
N ASP A 195 -19.18 18.03 4.14
CA ASP A 195 -18.90 18.44 5.52
C ASP A 195 -18.93 19.98 5.66
N ALA A 196 -18.53 20.70 4.62
CA ALA A 196 -18.64 22.15 4.55
C ALA A 196 -20.08 22.65 4.23
N GLY A 197 -21.05 21.76 4.09
CA GLY A 197 -22.45 22.10 3.79
C GLY A 197 -22.71 22.34 2.30
N ALA A 198 -22.01 21.67 1.41
CA ALA A 198 -22.31 21.70 -0.01
C ALA A 198 -23.16 20.48 -0.44
N GLU A 199 -24.10 20.70 -1.35
CA GLU A 199 -24.76 19.64 -2.10
C GLU A 199 -23.88 19.31 -3.31
N VAL A 200 -23.33 18.08 -3.37
CA VAL A 200 -22.52 17.62 -4.50
C VAL A 200 -23.43 16.95 -5.53
N VAL A 201 -23.41 17.47 -6.75
CA VAL A 201 -24.20 16.95 -7.90
C VAL A 201 -23.23 16.53 -8.99
N PHE A 202 -23.37 15.29 -9.45
CA PHE A 202 -22.55 14.78 -10.56
C PHE A 202 -23.19 15.06 -11.91
N PHE A 203 -22.34 15.32 -12.90
CA PHE A 203 -22.77 15.45 -14.29
C PHE A 203 -21.69 14.85 -15.23
N SER A 204 -22.12 14.41 -16.42
CA SER A 204 -21.20 13.95 -17.45
C SER A 204 -21.00 15.06 -18.49
N PRO A 205 -19.76 15.52 -18.70
CA PRO A 205 -19.45 16.42 -19.83
C PRO A 205 -19.57 15.75 -21.22
N LEU A 206 -19.63 14.41 -21.27
CA LEU A 206 -19.73 13.64 -22.51
C LEU A 206 -21.18 13.34 -22.93
N ARG A 207 -22.16 13.63 -22.05
CA ARG A 207 -23.59 13.28 -22.28
C ARG A 207 -24.51 14.42 -21.91
#